data_aeb2a95ee16d778fa2a1e32914e9362a
#
_entry.id   aeb2a95ee16d778fa2a1e32914e9362a
#
_cell.length_a   1.000
_cell.length_b   1.000
_cell.length_c   1.000
_cell.angle_alpha   90.00
_cell.angle_beta   90.00
_cell.angle_gamma   90.00
#
_symmetry.space_group_name_H-M   'P 1'
#
loop_
_entity.id
_entity.type
_entity.pdbx_description
1 polymer ?
#
loop_
_entity_poly.entity_id
_entity_poly.type
_entity_poly.pdbx_seq_one_letter_code
_entity_poly.pdbx_strand_id
1 'polypeptide(L)'
;IKTADVIVIGSGIVGSATAYELAKRGKSVLVLEKYPNVGDGASSRNGAGVRLAGRVSPEAELAAMAIYDIWPTLGEELDADLEYVVGGSLTMAHSESQMKSLQVKLAKDLKANVPSRIVDGNEAREICPILSDYVEQALYSEMDGHANPMVTTLAYYRAARRLGVDYITGENVIALEKMHGCCRKVLTEAGNVYEAEHIVLAAGFNSRRIAKTVGLWIPFLKRVDECLITEVQPPMTKVRLSSADGNFYGSQTKHGSFIFGGNTNLERYEECYDDRPINTGKQSPDKCRAIG
;
A
#
# COMPACT_ATOMS: atom_id res chain seq x y z
N ILE A 1 -31.59 11.10 -6.96
CA ILE A 1 -30.20 11.53 -6.68
C ILE A 1 -29.93 11.26 -5.21
N LYS A 2 -28.92 10.45 -4.90
CA LYS A 2 -28.49 10.23 -3.53
C LYS A 2 -27.43 11.28 -3.16
N THR A 3 -27.55 11.91 -2.01
CA THR A 3 -26.69 13.01 -1.55
C THR A 3 -25.95 12.63 -0.27
N ALA A 4 -24.75 13.18 -0.08
CA ALA A 4 -23.95 13.10 1.13
C ALA A 4 -23.12 14.39 1.27
N ASP A 5 -22.53 14.66 2.44
CA ASP A 5 -21.55 15.75 2.56
C ASP A 5 -20.31 15.44 1.70
N VAL A 6 -19.88 14.18 1.74
CA VAL A 6 -18.70 13.71 1.00
C VAL A 6 -18.99 12.40 0.26
N ILE A 7 -18.63 12.36 -1.02
CA ILE A 7 -18.54 11.11 -1.78
C ILE A 7 -17.07 10.71 -1.90
N VAL A 8 -16.74 9.47 -1.51
CA VAL A 8 -15.41 8.87 -1.71
C VAL A 8 -15.49 7.85 -2.84
N ILE A 9 -14.65 8.00 -3.86
CA ILE A 9 -14.60 7.11 -5.00
C ILE A 9 -13.46 6.11 -4.83
N GLY A 10 -13.80 4.84 -4.63
CA GLY A 10 -12.91 3.73 -4.34
C GLY A 10 -12.87 3.35 -2.86
N SER A 11 -12.95 2.05 -2.59
CA SER A 11 -12.96 1.45 -1.26
C SER A 11 -11.66 0.74 -0.91
N GLY A 12 -10.56 1.09 -1.56
CA GLY A 12 -9.21 0.67 -1.13
C GLY A 12 -8.83 1.28 0.21
N ILE A 13 -7.61 1.00 0.69
CA ILE A 13 -7.15 1.50 2.00
C ILE A 13 -7.26 3.02 2.12
N VAL A 14 -6.90 3.78 1.08
CA VAL A 14 -6.98 5.24 1.09
C VAL A 14 -8.42 5.70 1.24
N GLY A 15 -9.34 5.15 0.43
CA GLY A 15 -10.76 5.53 0.48
C GLY A 15 -11.43 5.12 1.77
N SER A 16 -11.21 3.89 2.25
CA SER A 16 -11.83 3.40 3.49
C SER A 16 -11.30 4.13 4.74
N ALA A 17 -10.00 4.42 4.82
CA ALA A 17 -9.44 5.22 5.90
C ALA A 17 -9.95 6.66 5.87
N THR A 18 -10.02 7.29 4.69
CA THR A 18 -10.59 8.63 4.53
C THR A 18 -12.06 8.67 4.95
N ALA A 19 -12.85 7.70 4.52
CA ALA A 19 -14.26 7.63 4.88
C ALA A 19 -14.46 7.47 6.40
N TYR A 20 -13.65 6.64 7.04
CA TYR A 20 -13.64 6.47 8.49
C TYR A 20 -13.32 7.77 9.21
N GLU A 21 -12.24 8.44 8.82
CA GLU A 21 -11.81 9.69 9.45
C GLU A 21 -12.81 10.86 9.24
N LEU A 22 -13.49 10.91 8.10
CA LEU A 22 -14.56 11.88 7.85
C LEU A 22 -15.78 11.60 8.73
N ALA A 23 -16.18 10.32 8.84
CA ALA A 23 -17.31 9.93 9.69
C ALA A 23 -17.04 10.21 11.18
N LYS A 24 -15.79 9.98 11.67
CA LYS A 24 -15.38 10.40 13.03
C LYS A 24 -15.59 11.89 13.28
N ARG A 25 -15.51 12.71 12.24
CA ARG A 25 -15.73 14.17 12.29
C ARG A 25 -17.19 14.57 12.03
N GLY A 26 -18.10 13.61 12.05
CA GLY A 26 -19.54 13.86 11.92
C GLY A 26 -20.03 14.15 10.50
N LYS A 27 -19.23 13.87 9.47
CA LYS A 27 -19.65 14.02 8.08
C LYS A 27 -20.47 12.82 7.62
N SER A 28 -21.53 13.06 6.85
CA SER A 28 -22.21 12.02 6.10
C SER A 28 -21.35 11.62 4.90
N VAL A 29 -21.04 10.33 4.80
CA VAL A 29 -20.11 9.82 3.77
C VAL A 29 -20.74 8.68 2.96
N LEU A 30 -20.61 8.77 1.63
CA LEU A 30 -20.98 7.72 0.70
C LEU A 30 -19.72 7.25 -0.04
N VAL A 31 -19.43 5.95 -0.01
CA VAL A 31 -18.33 5.35 -0.76
C VAL A 31 -18.89 4.60 -1.97
N LEU A 32 -18.35 4.89 -3.16
CA LEU A 32 -18.68 4.19 -4.40
C LEU A 32 -17.51 3.30 -4.81
N GLU A 33 -17.77 2.00 -4.97
CA GLU A 33 -16.76 1.01 -5.33
C GLU A 33 -17.18 0.25 -6.59
N LYS A 34 -16.27 0.16 -7.56
CA LYS A 34 -16.56 -0.52 -8.83
C LYS A 34 -16.63 -2.04 -8.73
N TYR A 35 -15.85 -2.63 -7.82
CA TYR A 35 -15.83 -4.07 -7.60
C TYR A 35 -16.98 -4.52 -6.69
N PRO A 36 -17.36 -5.82 -6.73
CA PRO A 36 -18.39 -6.34 -5.83
C PRO A 36 -17.96 -6.35 -4.36
N ASN A 37 -16.64 -6.31 -4.10
CA ASN A 37 -16.09 -6.37 -2.75
C ASN A 37 -15.21 -5.14 -2.45
N VAL A 38 -15.16 -4.76 -1.18
CA VAL A 38 -14.28 -3.72 -0.67
C VAL A 38 -12.82 -4.21 -0.70
N GLY A 39 -11.90 -3.33 -1.13
CA GLY A 39 -10.47 -3.61 -1.12
C GLY A 39 -9.98 -4.51 -2.26
N ASP A 40 -10.79 -4.83 -3.24
CA ASP A 40 -10.46 -5.75 -4.35
C ASP A 40 -9.37 -5.21 -5.34
N GLY A 41 -8.89 -4.01 -5.13
CA GLY A 41 -7.77 -3.42 -5.87
C GLY A 41 -6.39 -3.78 -5.30
N ALA A 42 -5.43 -2.87 -5.47
CA ALA A 42 -4.05 -3.03 -5.00
C ALA A 42 -3.92 -3.11 -3.46
N SER A 43 -4.92 -2.63 -2.71
CA SER A 43 -4.88 -2.56 -1.25
C SER A 43 -4.85 -3.93 -0.56
N SER A 44 -5.39 -4.97 -1.19
CA SER A 44 -5.34 -6.34 -0.66
C SER A 44 -4.27 -7.22 -1.33
N ARG A 45 -3.52 -6.66 -2.28
CA ARG A 45 -2.57 -7.40 -3.14
C ARG A 45 -1.23 -6.69 -3.21
N ASN A 46 -0.57 -6.56 -2.04
CA ASN A 46 0.72 -5.88 -1.93
C ASN A 46 1.63 -6.60 -0.94
N GLY A 47 2.89 -6.19 -0.88
CA GLY A 47 3.91 -6.80 -0.03
C GLY A 47 3.81 -6.45 1.47
N ALA A 48 2.66 -5.98 1.94
CA ALA A 48 2.32 -5.82 3.36
C ALA A 48 3.21 -4.85 4.18
N GLY A 49 4.14 -4.13 3.57
CA GLY A 49 5.14 -3.33 4.30
C GLY A 49 4.60 -2.07 4.92
N VAL A 50 4.81 -1.92 6.22
CA VAL A 50 4.69 -0.67 6.97
C VAL A 50 6.11 -0.14 7.18
N ARG A 51 6.51 0.91 6.45
CA ARG A 51 7.91 1.29 6.32
C ARG A 51 8.14 2.79 6.52
N LEU A 52 9.21 3.10 7.24
CA LEU A 52 9.80 4.42 7.32
C LEU A 52 11.05 4.52 6.42
N ALA A 53 11.87 3.48 6.39
CA ALA A 53 13.09 3.44 5.59
C ALA A 53 12.82 3.64 4.08
N GLY A 54 13.70 4.41 3.44
CA GLY A 54 13.63 4.74 2.03
C GLY A 54 12.60 5.82 1.65
N ARG A 55 11.95 6.46 2.64
CA ARG A 55 11.06 7.60 2.42
C ARG A 55 11.86 8.89 2.36
N VAL A 56 11.32 9.89 1.68
CA VAL A 56 11.90 11.24 1.61
C VAL A 56 10.88 12.26 2.10
N SER A 57 11.35 13.39 2.64
CA SER A 57 10.44 14.46 3.06
C SER A 57 9.64 15.03 1.87
N PRO A 58 8.34 15.34 2.03
CA PRO A 58 7.57 15.27 3.28
C PRO A 58 6.97 13.88 3.60
N GLU A 59 7.13 12.87 2.73
CA GLU A 59 6.55 11.53 2.92
C GLU A 59 7.11 10.84 4.17
N ALA A 60 8.38 11.03 4.48
CA ALA A 60 9.03 10.47 5.67
C ALA A 60 8.38 10.97 6.97
N GLU A 61 8.02 12.24 7.03
CA GLU A 61 7.37 12.85 8.19
C GLU A 61 5.98 12.25 8.44
N LEU A 62 5.19 12.08 7.36
CA LEU A 62 3.88 11.43 7.45
C LEU A 62 4.00 9.94 7.81
N ALA A 63 5.00 9.25 7.27
CA ALA A 63 5.25 7.86 7.61
C ALA A 63 5.71 7.69 9.07
N ALA A 64 6.54 8.60 9.57
CA ALA A 64 6.96 8.62 10.97
C ALA A 64 5.75 8.82 11.90
N MET A 65 4.93 9.84 11.65
CA MET A 65 3.70 10.06 12.39
C MET A 65 2.81 8.82 12.39
N ALA A 66 2.64 8.18 11.24
CA ALA A 66 1.83 6.97 11.15
C ALA A 66 2.42 5.81 11.98
N ILE A 67 3.72 5.57 11.90
CA ILE A 67 4.39 4.44 12.59
C ILE A 67 4.46 4.67 14.10
N TYR A 68 4.72 5.90 14.56
CA TYR A 68 4.86 6.19 15.98
C TYR A 68 3.52 6.42 16.68
N ASP A 69 2.56 7.08 16.02
CA ASP A 69 1.36 7.58 16.67
C ASP A 69 0.08 6.80 16.29
N ILE A 70 0.02 6.20 15.10
CA ILE A 70 -1.19 5.56 14.59
C ILE A 70 -1.12 4.04 14.69
N TRP A 71 -0.15 3.41 14.05
CA TRP A 71 -0.06 1.96 13.94
C TRP A 71 -0.08 1.20 15.27
N PRO A 72 0.57 1.69 16.37
CA PRO A 72 0.59 0.96 17.64
C PRO A 72 -0.78 0.73 18.25
N THR A 73 -1.72 1.65 18.06
CA THR A 73 -3.08 1.60 18.64
C THR A 73 -4.17 1.34 17.62
N LEU A 74 -3.84 1.30 16.33
CA LEU A 74 -4.81 1.23 15.24
C LEU A 74 -5.69 -0.03 15.32
N GLY A 75 -5.12 -1.17 15.75
CA GLY A 75 -5.89 -2.40 15.92
C GLY A 75 -7.00 -2.27 16.96
N GLU A 76 -6.70 -1.63 18.08
CA GLU A 76 -7.68 -1.34 19.13
C GLU A 76 -8.73 -0.35 18.63
N GLU A 77 -8.30 0.73 17.98
CA GLU A 77 -9.20 1.75 17.44
C GLU A 77 -10.18 1.18 16.42
N LEU A 78 -9.72 0.29 15.55
CA LEU A 78 -10.54 -0.33 14.52
C LEU A 78 -11.29 -1.59 15.00
N ASP A 79 -11.02 -2.07 16.24
CA ASP A 79 -11.54 -3.32 16.79
C ASP A 79 -11.21 -4.52 15.89
N ALA A 80 -9.91 -4.68 15.58
CA ALA A 80 -9.41 -5.73 14.68
C ALA A 80 -7.94 -6.07 14.94
N ASP A 81 -7.58 -7.34 14.86
CA ASP A 81 -6.18 -7.77 14.80
C ASP A 81 -5.65 -7.54 13.37
N LEU A 82 -4.90 -6.47 13.18
CA LEU A 82 -4.32 -6.10 11.88
C LEU A 82 -3.13 -6.97 11.48
N GLU A 83 -2.74 -7.91 12.32
CA GLU A 83 -1.50 -8.70 12.16
C GLU A 83 -0.26 -7.80 12.03
N TYR A 84 -0.28 -6.66 12.73
CA TYR A 84 0.82 -5.69 12.71
C TYR A 84 1.98 -6.20 13.55
N VAL A 85 3.15 -6.25 12.92
CA VAL A 85 4.40 -6.70 13.52
C VAL A 85 5.48 -5.67 13.24
N VAL A 86 6.11 -5.16 14.31
CA VAL A 86 7.35 -4.38 14.21
C VAL A 86 8.50 -5.38 14.37
N GLY A 87 9.14 -5.71 13.26
CA GLY A 87 10.25 -6.65 13.24
C GLY A 87 11.53 -6.06 12.67
N GLY A 88 11.48 -4.80 12.27
CA GLY A 88 12.54 -4.14 11.53
C GLY A 88 12.60 -4.53 10.06
N SER A 89 13.51 -3.91 9.34
CA SER A 89 13.85 -4.28 7.96
C SER A 89 15.35 -4.29 7.73
N LEU A 90 15.82 -5.21 6.89
CA LEU A 90 17.19 -5.32 6.42
C LEU A 90 17.21 -5.17 4.89
N THR A 91 17.91 -4.15 4.39
CA THR A 91 18.22 -4.03 2.97
C THR A 91 19.65 -4.57 2.77
N MET A 92 19.76 -5.74 2.18
CA MET A 92 20.98 -6.56 2.13
C MET A 92 21.89 -6.18 0.95
N ALA A 93 23.20 -6.34 1.14
CA ALA A 93 24.23 -6.19 0.13
C ALA A 93 25.27 -7.31 0.23
N HIS A 94 25.71 -7.79 -0.94
CA HIS A 94 26.76 -8.82 -1.09
C HIS A 94 27.83 -8.43 -2.12
N SER A 95 27.78 -7.22 -2.65
CA SER A 95 28.74 -6.70 -3.60
C SER A 95 29.13 -5.27 -3.30
N GLU A 96 30.31 -4.84 -3.76
CA GLU A 96 30.79 -3.48 -3.55
C GLU A 96 29.82 -2.42 -4.08
N SER A 97 29.20 -2.65 -5.25
CA SER A 97 28.21 -1.73 -5.82
C SER A 97 26.95 -1.62 -4.96
N GLN A 98 26.49 -2.75 -4.41
CA GLN A 98 25.35 -2.77 -3.51
C GLN A 98 25.68 -2.09 -2.16
N MET A 99 26.87 -2.31 -1.61
CA MET A 99 27.33 -1.61 -0.38
C MET A 99 27.40 -0.10 -0.59
N LYS A 100 27.88 0.38 -1.75
CA LYS A 100 27.82 1.80 -2.11
C LYS A 100 26.38 2.30 -2.19
N SER A 101 25.45 1.49 -2.71
CA SER A 101 24.03 1.83 -2.74
C SER A 101 23.43 1.96 -1.33
N LEU A 102 23.85 1.11 -0.37
CA LEU A 102 23.42 1.23 1.03
C LEU A 102 23.84 2.56 1.65
N GLN A 103 25.07 3.03 1.37
CA GLN A 103 25.54 4.33 1.88
C GLN A 103 24.70 5.49 1.35
N VAL A 104 24.33 5.45 0.07
CA VAL A 104 23.43 6.45 -0.53
C VAL A 104 22.04 6.41 0.10
N LYS A 105 21.51 5.21 0.37
CA LYS A 105 20.21 5.04 1.05
C LYS A 105 20.27 5.56 2.49
N LEU A 106 21.30 5.19 3.24
CA LEU A 106 21.51 5.69 4.59
C LEU A 106 21.56 7.23 4.64
N ALA A 107 22.33 7.85 3.74
CA ALA A 107 22.40 9.31 3.69
C ALA A 107 21.04 9.97 3.43
N LYS A 108 20.19 9.35 2.60
CA LYS A 108 18.81 9.82 2.36
C LYS A 108 17.93 9.64 3.60
N ASP A 109 18.00 8.48 4.24
CA ASP A 109 17.25 8.20 5.46
C ASP A 109 17.62 9.19 6.57
N LEU A 110 18.90 9.39 6.84
CA LEU A 110 19.36 10.34 7.85
C LEU A 110 18.93 11.78 7.54
N LYS A 111 18.99 12.19 6.27
CA LYS A 111 18.49 13.52 5.86
C LYS A 111 16.99 13.69 6.10
N ALA A 112 16.22 12.59 6.04
CA ALA A 112 14.79 12.57 6.31
C ALA A 112 14.44 12.26 7.78
N ASN A 113 15.43 12.28 8.69
CA ASN A 113 15.32 11.90 10.11
C ASN A 113 14.78 10.46 10.31
N VAL A 114 15.05 9.57 9.37
CA VAL A 114 14.74 8.15 9.50
C VAL A 114 15.88 7.45 10.24
N PRO A 115 15.63 6.79 11.38
CA PRO A 115 16.67 6.13 12.19
C PRO A 115 17.09 4.81 11.53
N SER A 116 18.02 4.91 10.61
CA SER A 116 18.63 3.75 9.93
C SER A 116 20.13 3.70 10.20
N ARG A 117 20.70 2.51 10.16
CA ARG A 117 22.15 2.29 10.30
C ARG A 117 22.65 1.14 9.46
N ILE A 118 23.93 1.17 9.08
CA ILE A 118 24.58 0.03 8.45
C ILE A 118 24.99 -0.96 9.53
N VAL A 119 24.76 -2.23 9.28
CA VAL A 119 25.22 -3.38 10.06
C VAL A 119 26.07 -4.27 9.18
N ASP A 120 27.07 -4.95 9.78
CA ASP A 120 27.82 -5.97 9.07
C ASP A 120 27.02 -7.27 8.93
N GLY A 121 27.57 -8.25 8.18
CA GLY A 121 26.89 -9.51 7.93
C GLY A 121 26.66 -10.34 9.19
N ASN A 122 27.53 -10.25 10.22
CA ASN A 122 27.36 -10.98 11.47
C ASN A 122 26.21 -10.41 12.26
N GLU A 123 26.19 -9.09 12.48
CA GLU A 123 25.09 -8.41 13.15
C GLU A 123 23.75 -8.59 12.38
N ALA A 124 23.79 -8.57 11.04
CA ALA A 124 22.60 -8.83 10.24
C ALA A 124 22.04 -10.25 10.48
N ARG A 125 22.90 -11.27 10.65
CA ARG A 125 22.48 -12.65 10.98
C ARG A 125 22.03 -12.79 12.43
N GLU A 126 22.56 -11.99 13.37
CA GLU A 126 22.01 -11.92 14.74
C GLU A 126 20.58 -11.38 14.74
N ILE A 127 20.32 -10.34 13.94
CA ILE A 127 18.96 -9.76 13.77
C ILE A 127 18.04 -10.72 13.03
N CYS A 128 18.53 -11.40 12.00
CA CYS A 128 17.75 -12.31 11.15
C CYS A 128 18.56 -13.59 10.83
N PRO A 129 18.43 -14.65 11.65
CA PRO A 129 19.25 -15.87 11.54
C PRO A 129 19.10 -16.68 10.25
N ILE A 130 18.08 -16.41 9.44
CA ILE A 130 17.88 -17.11 8.16
C ILE A 130 18.72 -16.54 7.01
N LEU A 131 19.48 -15.47 7.26
CA LEU A 131 20.30 -14.85 6.21
C LEU A 131 21.48 -15.75 5.84
N SER A 132 21.76 -15.78 4.53
CA SER A 132 22.93 -16.44 3.97
C SER A 132 24.22 -15.73 4.38
N ASP A 133 25.32 -16.50 4.42
CA ASP A 133 26.69 -15.99 4.62
C ASP A 133 27.15 -15.04 3.51
N TYR A 134 26.48 -15.02 2.36
CA TYR A 134 26.72 -14.06 1.29
C TYR A 134 26.36 -12.62 1.64
N VAL A 135 25.54 -12.40 2.68
CA VAL A 135 25.21 -11.05 3.12
C VAL A 135 26.41 -10.46 3.88
N GLU A 136 27.05 -9.47 3.27
CA GLU A 136 28.24 -8.80 3.85
C GLU A 136 27.88 -7.58 4.69
N GLN A 137 26.87 -6.83 4.25
CA GLN A 137 26.32 -5.66 4.96
C GLN A 137 24.83 -5.56 4.76
N ALA A 138 24.14 -4.86 5.65
CA ALA A 138 22.77 -4.46 5.47
C ALA A 138 22.49 -3.06 6.04
N LEU A 139 21.51 -2.36 5.47
CA LEU A 139 20.89 -1.19 6.07
C LEU A 139 19.74 -1.67 6.94
N TYR A 140 19.86 -1.45 8.23
CA TYR A 140 18.84 -1.81 9.22
C TYR A 140 18.01 -0.61 9.63
N SER A 141 16.67 -0.80 9.65
CA SER A 141 15.71 0.13 10.22
C SER A 141 14.80 -0.64 11.18
N GLU A 142 14.91 -0.36 12.46
CA GLU A 142 14.23 -1.12 13.52
C GLU A 142 12.72 -0.86 13.59
N MET A 143 12.26 0.31 13.14
CA MET A 143 10.85 0.73 13.22
C MET A 143 9.98 0.22 12.08
N ASP A 144 10.59 -0.37 11.07
CA ASP A 144 9.86 -0.96 9.97
C ASP A 144 9.14 -2.25 10.40
N GLY A 145 8.06 -2.55 9.70
CA GLY A 145 7.26 -3.73 9.99
C GLY A 145 6.35 -4.13 8.83
N HIS A 146 5.39 -4.93 9.15
CA HIS A 146 4.35 -5.35 8.20
C HIS A 146 3.01 -5.55 8.91
N ALA A 147 1.92 -5.48 8.13
CA ALA A 147 0.57 -5.75 8.57
C ALA A 147 -0.19 -6.48 7.46
N ASN A 148 -1.27 -7.16 7.78
CA ASN A 148 -2.11 -7.79 6.75
C ASN A 148 -2.88 -6.72 5.98
N PRO A 149 -2.60 -6.50 4.68
CA PRO A 149 -3.19 -5.39 3.93
C PRO A 149 -4.69 -5.56 3.69
N MET A 150 -5.17 -6.79 3.50
CA MET A 150 -6.60 -7.07 3.33
C MET A 150 -7.34 -6.84 4.65
N VAL A 151 -6.84 -7.41 5.75
CA VAL A 151 -7.46 -7.25 7.07
C VAL A 151 -7.50 -5.79 7.48
N THR A 152 -6.41 -5.04 7.28
CA THR A 152 -6.37 -3.61 7.59
C THR A 152 -7.39 -2.82 6.77
N THR A 153 -7.52 -3.08 5.47
CA THR A 153 -8.51 -2.41 4.61
C THR A 153 -9.93 -2.72 5.06
N LEU A 154 -10.23 -4.00 5.38
CA LEU A 154 -11.53 -4.43 5.87
C LEU A 154 -11.84 -3.91 7.28
N ALA A 155 -10.83 -3.74 8.14
CA ALA A 155 -10.98 -3.14 9.46
C ALA A 155 -11.45 -1.69 9.36
N TYR A 156 -10.81 -0.88 8.51
CA TYR A 156 -11.28 0.48 8.23
C TYR A 156 -12.70 0.51 7.66
N TYR A 157 -12.99 -0.36 6.70
CA TYR A 157 -14.35 -0.49 6.16
C TYR A 157 -15.39 -0.78 7.25
N ARG A 158 -15.13 -1.78 8.10
CA ARG A 158 -16.04 -2.16 9.18
C ARG A 158 -16.22 -1.05 10.20
N ALA A 159 -15.13 -0.39 10.58
CA ALA A 159 -15.17 0.75 11.48
C ALA A 159 -15.95 1.93 10.90
N ALA A 160 -15.74 2.26 9.62
CA ALA A 160 -16.50 3.29 8.91
C ALA A 160 -18.00 2.95 8.85
N ARG A 161 -18.34 1.68 8.58
CA ARG A 161 -19.73 1.20 8.59
C ARG A 161 -20.40 1.35 9.98
N ARG A 162 -19.66 1.07 11.06
CA ARG A 162 -20.17 1.30 12.43
C ARG A 162 -20.51 2.76 12.72
N LEU A 163 -19.79 3.69 12.05
CA LEU A 163 -20.03 5.13 12.13
C LEU A 163 -21.09 5.64 11.13
N GLY A 164 -21.77 4.75 10.40
CA GLY A 164 -22.85 5.10 9.49
C GLY A 164 -22.43 5.45 8.06
N VAL A 165 -21.19 5.16 7.68
CA VAL A 165 -20.77 5.33 6.27
C VAL A 165 -21.50 4.36 5.37
N ASP A 166 -22.10 4.85 4.29
CA ASP A 166 -22.70 4.04 3.25
C ASP A 166 -21.66 3.59 2.22
N TYR A 167 -21.70 2.31 1.84
CA TYR A 167 -20.89 1.74 0.75
C TYR A 167 -21.82 1.16 -0.31
N ILE A 168 -21.61 1.56 -1.56
CA ILE A 168 -22.26 0.98 -2.74
C ILE A 168 -21.16 0.31 -3.56
N THR A 169 -21.18 -1.01 -3.59
CA THR A 169 -20.27 -1.85 -4.38
C THR A 169 -20.91 -2.20 -5.73
N GLY A 170 -20.09 -2.56 -6.73
CA GLY A 170 -20.53 -2.78 -8.10
C GLY A 170 -20.88 -1.48 -8.85
N GLU A 171 -20.52 -0.32 -8.31
CA GLU A 171 -20.87 1.00 -8.84
C GLU A 171 -19.63 1.67 -9.47
N ASN A 172 -19.45 1.45 -10.77
CA ASN A 172 -18.29 1.96 -11.50
C ASN A 172 -18.46 3.44 -11.84
N VAL A 173 -17.68 4.30 -11.22
CA VAL A 173 -17.63 5.73 -11.53
C VAL A 173 -16.86 5.95 -12.82
N ILE A 174 -17.48 6.63 -13.78
CA ILE A 174 -16.91 6.92 -15.09
C ILE A 174 -16.55 8.38 -15.30
N ALA A 175 -17.25 9.31 -14.64
CA ALA A 175 -17.01 10.74 -14.80
C ALA A 175 -17.39 11.55 -13.56
N LEU A 176 -16.81 12.74 -13.49
CA LEU A 176 -17.20 13.83 -12.60
C LEU A 176 -17.76 14.98 -13.41
N GLU A 177 -18.66 15.76 -12.81
CA GLU A 177 -19.17 17.01 -13.40
C GLU A 177 -19.03 18.17 -12.42
N LYS A 178 -18.76 19.35 -13.00
CA LYS A 178 -18.70 20.61 -12.25
C LYS A 178 -20.08 21.25 -12.19
N MET A 179 -20.44 21.70 -10.99
CA MET A 179 -21.58 22.60 -10.75
C MET A 179 -21.04 23.88 -10.12
N HIS A 180 -21.36 25.03 -10.70
CA HIS A 180 -20.86 26.33 -10.20
C HIS A 180 -19.35 26.39 -9.95
N GLY A 181 -18.56 25.76 -10.85
CA GLY A 181 -17.09 25.74 -10.78
C GLY A 181 -16.49 24.67 -9.86
N CYS A 182 -17.27 23.97 -9.06
CA CYS A 182 -16.83 22.90 -8.16
C CYS A 182 -17.27 21.52 -8.64
N CYS A 183 -16.46 20.47 -8.43
CA CYS A 183 -16.86 19.09 -8.70
C CYS A 183 -17.88 18.67 -7.64
N ARG A 184 -19.11 18.43 -8.04
CA ARG A 184 -20.20 18.08 -7.13
C ARG A 184 -21.02 16.86 -7.57
N LYS A 185 -20.90 16.45 -8.85
CA LYS A 185 -21.60 15.28 -9.37
C LYS A 185 -20.66 14.16 -9.73
N VAL A 186 -21.09 12.95 -9.47
CA VAL A 186 -20.44 11.70 -9.82
C VAL A 186 -21.39 10.89 -10.72
N LEU A 187 -20.93 10.50 -11.90
CA LEU A 187 -21.67 9.70 -12.85
C LEU A 187 -21.09 8.29 -12.89
N THR A 188 -21.96 7.30 -12.98
CA THR A 188 -21.58 5.91 -13.02
C THR A 188 -21.96 5.25 -14.34
N GLU A 189 -21.33 4.12 -14.62
CA GLU A 189 -21.59 3.32 -15.83
C GLU A 189 -23.04 2.82 -15.89
N ALA A 190 -23.65 2.55 -14.75
CA ALA A 190 -25.05 2.16 -14.62
C ALA A 190 -26.04 3.31 -14.89
N GLY A 191 -25.54 4.54 -15.13
CA GLY A 191 -26.35 5.72 -15.34
C GLY A 191 -26.85 6.40 -14.07
N ASN A 192 -26.38 5.95 -12.89
CA ASN A 192 -26.71 6.61 -11.63
C ASN A 192 -25.94 7.92 -11.49
N VAL A 193 -26.58 8.88 -10.82
CA VAL A 193 -25.99 10.20 -10.50
C VAL A 193 -26.04 10.42 -8.99
N TYR A 194 -24.89 10.79 -8.46
CA TYR A 194 -24.72 11.13 -7.04
C TYR A 194 -24.21 12.58 -6.90
N GLU A 195 -24.60 13.25 -5.83
CA GLU A 195 -24.19 14.64 -5.57
C GLU A 195 -23.63 14.76 -4.15
N ALA A 196 -22.55 15.55 -4.01
CA ALA A 196 -21.97 15.88 -2.72
C ALA A 196 -21.36 17.28 -2.72
N GLU A 197 -21.19 17.83 -1.52
CA GLU A 197 -20.42 19.06 -1.36
C GLU A 197 -18.95 18.87 -1.69
N HIS A 198 -18.40 17.70 -1.32
CA HIS A 198 -17.01 17.32 -1.59
C HIS A 198 -16.92 15.95 -2.23
N ILE A 199 -15.95 15.79 -3.12
CA ILE A 199 -15.62 14.50 -3.75
C ILE A 199 -14.16 14.17 -3.48
N VAL A 200 -13.92 13.00 -2.90
CA VAL A 200 -12.58 12.43 -2.69
C VAL A 200 -12.34 11.37 -3.75
N LEU A 201 -11.33 11.57 -4.59
CA LEU A 201 -10.94 10.62 -5.63
C LEU A 201 -9.85 9.69 -5.11
N ALA A 202 -10.24 8.49 -4.68
CA ALA A 202 -9.38 7.43 -4.14
C ALA A 202 -9.42 6.13 -4.97
N ALA A 203 -9.65 6.26 -6.28
CA ALA A 203 -9.90 5.16 -7.21
C ALA A 203 -8.61 4.43 -7.70
N GLY A 204 -7.49 4.56 -6.96
CA GLY A 204 -6.22 3.97 -7.35
C GLY A 204 -5.79 4.40 -8.76
N PHE A 205 -5.35 3.47 -9.59
CA PHE A 205 -4.90 3.80 -10.96
C PHE A 205 -6.01 4.38 -11.86
N ASN A 206 -7.29 4.15 -11.55
CA ASN A 206 -8.40 4.75 -12.29
C ASN A 206 -8.59 6.24 -12.00
N SER A 207 -7.99 6.78 -10.95
CA SER A 207 -8.11 8.19 -10.57
C SER A 207 -7.73 9.13 -11.71
N ARG A 208 -6.68 8.79 -12.47
CA ARG A 208 -6.25 9.61 -13.62
C ARG A 208 -7.34 9.75 -14.67
N ARG A 209 -8.01 8.64 -15.04
CA ARG A 209 -9.09 8.64 -16.03
C ARG A 209 -10.28 9.48 -15.57
N ILE A 210 -10.70 9.29 -14.33
CA ILE A 210 -11.82 10.03 -13.74
C ILE A 210 -11.50 11.52 -13.62
N ALA A 211 -10.31 11.88 -13.12
CA ALA A 211 -9.86 13.27 -12.99
C ALA A 211 -9.85 14.01 -14.34
N LYS A 212 -9.49 13.33 -15.43
CA LYS A 212 -9.45 13.89 -16.78
C LYS A 212 -10.82 14.42 -17.24
N THR A 213 -11.94 13.84 -16.77
CA THR A 213 -13.29 14.29 -17.14
C THR A 213 -13.62 15.70 -16.68
N VAL A 214 -12.90 16.21 -15.68
CA VAL A 214 -13.00 17.60 -15.19
C VAL A 214 -11.79 18.45 -15.50
N GLY A 215 -10.94 17.99 -16.43
CA GLY A 215 -9.76 18.71 -16.89
C GLY A 215 -8.55 18.65 -15.95
N LEU A 216 -8.55 17.75 -14.97
CA LEU A 216 -7.41 17.56 -14.09
C LEU A 216 -6.48 16.48 -14.64
N TRP A 217 -5.18 16.78 -14.62
CA TRP A 217 -4.13 15.84 -15.01
C TRP A 217 -3.39 15.32 -13.78
N ILE A 218 -3.37 14.00 -13.60
CA ILE A 218 -2.61 13.31 -12.55
C ILE A 218 -1.43 12.58 -13.22
N PRO A 219 -0.18 12.97 -12.95
CA PRO A 219 1.01 12.45 -13.65
C PRO A 219 1.48 11.12 -13.03
N PHE A 220 0.76 10.02 -13.23
CA PHE A 220 1.22 8.70 -12.86
C PHE A 220 0.97 7.67 -13.97
N LEU A 221 1.78 6.62 -13.94
CA LEU A 221 1.64 5.45 -14.79
C LEU A 221 1.10 4.28 -13.98
N LYS A 222 0.31 3.42 -14.61
CA LYS A 222 -0.08 2.14 -14.05
C LYS A 222 1.11 1.19 -14.16
N ARG A 223 1.51 0.62 -13.02
CA ARG A 223 2.49 -0.44 -12.95
C ARG A 223 1.81 -1.69 -12.37
N VAL A 224 2.10 -2.83 -12.96
CA VAL A 224 1.69 -4.14 -12.46
C VAL A 224 2.91 -4.81 -11.87
N ASP A 225 2.90 -5.03 -10.56
CA ASP A 225 3.91 -5.78 -9.84
C ASP A 225 3.33 -7.14 -9.44
N GLU A 226 4.12 -8.20 -9.62
CA GLU A 226 3.75 -9.55 -9.22
C GLU A 226 4.44 -9.93 -7.91
N CYS A 227 3.72 -10.64 -7.05
CA CYS A 227 4.24 -11.23 -5.83
C CYS A 227 4.07 -12.75 -5.86
N LEU A 228 5.03 -13.45 -5.27
CA LEU A 228 4.94 -14.88 -4.95
C LEU A 228 4.50 -15.06 -3.51
N ILE A 229 3.70 -16.08 -3.25
CA ILE A 229 3.37 -16.52 -1.89
C ILE A 229 3.75 -18.00 -1.79
N THR A 230 4.49 -18.36 -0.76
CA THR A 230 4.88 -19.76 -0.50
C THR A 230 3.78 -20.51 0.23
N GLU A 231 3.94 -21.81 0.31
CA GLU A 231 3.30 -22.62 1.32
C GLU A 231 3.67 -22.16 2.73
N VAL A 232 2.88 -22.55 3.72
CA VAL A 232 3.12 -22.23 5.13
C VAL A 232 4.43 -22.87 5.59
N GLN A 233 5.27 -22.10 6.22
CA GLN A 233 6.54 -22.49 6.84
C GLN A 233 6.47 -22.23 8.35
N PRO A 234 7.28 -22.93 9.16
CA PRO A 234 7.45 -22.58 10.56
C PRO A 234 7.84 -21.09 10.73
N PRO A 235 7.55 -20.47 11.89
CA PRO A 235 8.02 -19.13 12.16
C PRO A 235 9.55 -19.03 12.09
N MET A 236 10.07 -18.24 11.17
CA MET A 236 11.51 -18.12 10.90
C MET A 236 12.02 -16.70 11.12
N THR A 237 11.23 -15.69 10.79
CA THR A 237 11.63 -14.29 10.96
C THR A 237 10.43 -13.36 11.05
N LYS A 238 10.63 -12.25 11.76
CA LYS A 238 9.71 -11.09 11.75
C LYS A 238 10.27 -9.94 10.92
N VAL A 239 11.52 -10.05 10.50
CA VAL A 239 12.24 -9.00 9.78
C VAL A 239 11.81 -8.97 8.33
N ARG A 240 11.58 -7.78 7.80
CA ARG A 240 11.42 -7.59 6.37
C ARG A 240 12.77 -7.54 5.68
N LEU A 241 12.89 -8.27 4.59
CA LEU A 241 14.10 -8.39 3.80
C LEU A 241 13.97 -7.69 2.47
N SER A 242 15.04 -7.07 1.98
CA SER A 242 15.14 -6.55 0.62
C SER A 242 16.59 -6.52 0.17
N SER A 243 16.81 -6.53 -1.15
CA SER A 243 18.16 -6.33 -1.72
C SER A 243 18.45 -4.85 -2.00
N ALA A 244 19.71 -4.48 -1.93
CA ALA A 244 20.15 -3.10 -2.15
C ALA A 244 19.86 -2.60 -3.58
N ASP A 245 19.84 -3.49 -4.56
CA ASP A 245 19.48 -3.21 -5.96
C ASP A 245 17.98 -3.22 -6.25
N GLY A 246 17.14 -3.60 -5.26
CA GLY A 246 15.68 -3.62 -5.40
C GLY A 246 15.12 -4.84 -6.13
N ASN A 247 15.96 -5.81 -6.50
CA ASN A 247 15.54 -6.99 -7.24
C ASN A 247 14.77 -8.01 -6.38
N PHE A 248 14.84 -7.85 -5.07
CA PHE A 248 14.19 -8.72 -4.11
C PHE A 248 13.60 -7.94 -2.95
N TYR A 249 12.44 -8.33 -2.50
CA TYR A 249 11.92 -8.09 -1.16
C TYR A 249 11.12 -9.30 -0.68
N GLY A 250 11.08 -9.49 0.64
CA GLY A 250 10.31 -10.59 1.24
C GLY A 250 10.00 -10.34 2.70
N SER A 251 8.95 -11.00 3.17
CA SER A 251 8.59 -11.06 4.60
C SER A 251 7.76 -12.29 4.87
N GLN A 252 7.87 -12.84 6.07
CA GLN A 252 7.01 -13.92 6.53
C GLN A 252 5.75 -13.33 7.15
N THR A 253 4.59 -13.84 6.73
CA THR A 253 3.29 -13.44 7.29
C THR A 253 3.09 -14.07 8.68
N LYS A 254 2.14 -13.56 9.46
CA LYS A 254 1.72 -14.15 10.74
C LYS A 254 1.32 -15.62 10.60
N HIS A 255 0.82 -16.03 9.44
CA HIS A 255 0.37 -17.39 9.15
C HIS A 255 1.47 -18.31 8.61
N GLY A 256 2.70 -17.82 8.49
CA GLY A 256 3.88 -18.61 8.12
C GLY A 256 4.27 -18.58 6.64
N SER A 257 3.39 -18.19 5.72
CA SER A 257 3.75 -18.04 4.32
C SER A 257 4.70 -16.86 4.12
N PHE A 258 5.68 -17.02 3.22
CA PHE A 258 6.48 -15.90 2.77
C PHE A 258 5.82 -15.20 1.58
N ILE A 259 5.89 -13.88 1.56
CA ILE A 259 5.56 -13.05 0.40
C ILE A 259 6.87 -12.54 -0.18
N PHE A 260 7.10 -12.81 -1.46
CA PHE A 260 8.28 -12.36 -2.21
C PHE A 260 7.86 -11.50 -3.39
N GLY A 261 8.67 -10.51 -3.68
CA GLY A 261 8.56 -9.67 -4.87
C GLY A 261 9.88 -8.98 -5.17
N GLY A 262 9.90 -8.14 -6.17
CA GLY A 262 11.07 -7.37 -6.53
C GLY A 262 10.99 -6.83 -7.95
N ASN A 263 11.94 -5.99 -8.32
CA ASN A 263 12.09 -5.47 -9.67
C ASN A 263 12.90 -6.45 -10.51
N THR A 264 12.25 -7.21 -11.35
CA THR A 264 12.89 -8.25 -12.19
C THR A 264 13.08 -7.79 -13.64
N ASN A 265 12.79 -6.52 -13.95
CA ASN A 265 12.68 -5.97 -15.31
C ASN A 265 11.63 -6.68 -16.20
N LEU A 266 10.77 -7.48 -15.59
CA LEU A 266 9.62 -8.12 -16.23
C LEU A 266 8.31 -7.38 -15.94
N GLU A 267 8.38 -6.28 -15.20
CA GLU A 267 7.25 -5.45 -14.86
C GLU A 267 6.68 -4.81 -16.14
N ARG A 268 5.37 -4.94 -16.28
CA ARG A 268 4.66 -4.33 -17.39
C ARG A 268 4.19 -2.93 -16.99
N TYR A 269 4.64 -1.95 -17.75
CA TYR A 269 4.09 -0.61 -17.69
C TYR A 269 2.98 -0.52 -18.74
N GLU A 270 1.74 -0.36 -18.28
CA GLU A 270 0.61 -0.08 -19.17
C GLU A 270 0.27 1.41 -19.06
N GLU A 271 0.08 2.08 -20.19
CA GLU A 271 -0.55 3.38 -20.16
C GLU A 271 -1.95 3.25 -19.58
N CYS A 272 -2.34 4.15 -18.67
CA CYS A 272 -3.54 4.04 -17.83
C CYS A 272 -4.87 4.20 -18.58
N TYR A 273 -4.99 3.67 -19.77
CA TYR A 273 -6.22 3.72 -20.57
C TYR A 273 -7.00 2.41 -20.55
N ASP A 274 -6.46 1.38 -19.93
CA ASP A 274 -7.03 0.05 -19.96
C ASP A 274 -7.67 -0.29 -18.60
N ASP A 275 -8.99 -0.52 -18.63
CA ASP A 275 -9.80 -0.91 -17.48
C ASP A 275 -9.76 -2.41 -17.18
N ARG A 276 -8.91 -3.18 -17.88
CA ARG A 276 -8.79 -4.60 -17.61
C ARG A 276 -8.45 -4.81 -16.13
N PRO A 277 -9.13 -5.76 -15.46
CA PRO A 277 -8.77 -6.12 -14.09
C PRO A 277 -7.29 -6.47 -14.04
N ILE A 278 -6.59 -6.05 -13.00
CA ILE A 278 -5.26 -6.58 -12.69
C ILE A 278 -5.43 -8.09 -12.67
N ASN A 279 -4.77 -8.79 -13.58
CA ASN A 279 -4.89 -10.24 -13.65
C ASN A 279 -4.26 -10.84 -12.39
N THR A 280 -5.12 -11.26 -11.49
CA THR A 280 -4.75 -11.71 -10.15
C THR A 280 -4.56 -13.22 -10.05
N GLY A 281 -4.70 -13.92 -11.17
CA GLY A 281 -4.81 -15.37 -11.15
C GLY A 281 -3.62 -16.17 -11.66
N LYS A 282 -2.66 -15.54 -12.33
CA LYS A 282 -1.49 -16.27 -12.87
C LYS A 282 -0.25 -15.42 -12.76
N GLN A 283 0.67 -15.85 -11.93
CA GLN A 283 2.03 -15.32 -11.91
C GLN A 283 2.73 -15.67 -13.20
N SER A 284 3.55 -14.74 -13.71
CA SER A 284 4.42 -15.03 -14.83
C SER A 284 5.44 -16.10 -14.42
N PRO A 285 5.58 -17.20 -15.18
CA PRO A 285 6.62 -18.20 -14.92
C PRO A 285 8.04 -17.60 -14.92
N ASP A 286 8.24 -16.52 -15.67
CA ASP A 286 9.53 -15.84 -15.76
C ASP A 286 9.85 -15.07 -14.48
N LYS A 287 8.85 -14.47 -13.83
CA LYS A 287 9.05 -13.82 -12.53
C LYS A 287 9.36 -14.84 -11.43
N CYS A 288 8.72 -15.99 -11.45
CA CYS A 288 9.04 -17.07 -10.51
C CYS A 288 10.51 -17.50 -10.62
N ARG A 289 11.04 -17.59 -11.84
CA ARG A 289 12.46 -17.90 -12.09
C ARG A 289 13.42 -16.78 -11.70
N ALA A 290 13.02 -15.53 -11.82
CA ALA A 290 13.87 -14.37 -11.54
C ALA A 290 14.00 -14.09 -10.04
N ILE A 291 13.07 -14.57 -9.20
CA ILE A 291 13.06 -14.37 -7.75
C ILE A 291 13.60 -15.60 -7.01
N GLY A 292 13.52 -16.79 -7.58
CA GLY A 292 14.09 -18.04 -7.07
C GLY A 292 15.56 -18.16 -7.40
#